data_2433cc181c3e1851a6c7348690412839
#
_entry.id   2433cc181c3e1851a6c7348690412839
#
_cell.length_a   1.000
_cell.length_b   1.000
_cell.length_c   1.000
_cell.angle_alpha   90.00
_cell.angle_beta   90.00
_cell.angle_gamma   90.00
#
_symmetry.space_group_name_H-M   'P 1'
#
loop_
_entity.id
_entity.type
_entity.pdbx_description
1 polymer ?
#
loop_
_entity_poly.entity_id
_entity_poly.type
_entity_poly.pdbx_seq_one_letter_code
_entity_poly.pdbx_strand_id
1 'polypeptide(L)'
;GQPASPTTLGKEIANVVYRLRRGRDRLANVRLLGKINGAVGNYNAHFAAYPHVDWETFARHFVQHLGLEFNPYTIQIEPHDALAEAFDALAHVNTVLLDLDRDIWGYISLGYFRQKLKAGEVGSSTMPHKVNPIDFENSEGNLGLANALLRHLSDKLPVSRWQRDLTDSTVLRNMGVALGHTLLAYDSCLKGLNKLEADPQRMREDLDDNWEVLAEPIQTVMRRYGVSGAYEQLKELTRGKQGITRETLHAFIRNLSGIPDAEKERLLALTPWNYIGAAAELARKI
;
A
#
# COMPACT_ATOMS: atom_id res chain seq x y z
N GLY A 1 -6.81 17.48 5.40
CA GLY A 1 -6.01 18.01 5.41
C GLY A 1 -5.35 19.31 5.88
N GLN A 2 -4.67 19.27 7.02
CA GLN A 2 -3.84 20.36 7.53
C GLN A 2 -2.40 19.85 7.69
N PRO A 3 -1.39 20.74 7.58
CA PRO A 3 -0.02 20.40 7.95
C PRO A 3 0.06 19.82 9.36
N ALA A 4 0.87 18.76 9.52
CA ALA A 4 1.03 18.02 10.76
C ALA A 4 2.51 17.66 10.94
N SER A 5 2.84 16.67 11.79
CA SER A 5 4.24 16.30 12.04
C SER A 5 4.96 15.95 10.74
N PRO A 6 6.10 16.60 10.45
CA PRO A 6 6.86 16.38 9.22
C PRO A 6 7.45 14.96 9.14
N THR A 7 7.61 14.49 7.92
CA THR A 7 8.31 13.23 7.61
C THR A 7 9.28 13.45 6.44
N THR A 8 9.76 12.40 5.81
CA THR A 8 10.56 12.48 4.58
C THR A 8 9.89 11.72 3.45
N LEU A 9 10.06 12.19 2.23
CA LEU A 9 9.58 11.47 1.04
C LEU A 9 10.08 10.01 1.02
N GLY A 10 11.34 9.80 1.40
CA GLY A 10 11.90 8.45 1.50
C GLY A 10 11.15 7.56 2.49
N LYS A 11 10.69 8.09 3.64
CA LYS A 11 9.91 7.32 4.62
C LYS A 11 8.50 7.02 4.12
N GLU A 12 7.87 7.94 3.41
CA GLU A 12 6.56 7.72 2.78
C GLU A 12 6.61 6.57 1.77
N ILE A 13 7.59 6.60 0.86
CA ILE A 13 7.78 5.51 -0.11
C ILE A 13 8.19 4.20 0.58
N ALA A 14 9.04 4.25 1.62
CA ALA A 14 9.44 3.07 2.39
C ALA A 14 8.25 2.35 3.03
N ASN A 15 7.24 3.09 3.50
CA ASN A 15 5.99 2.51 4.00
C ASN A 15 5.30 1.64 2.94
N VAL A 16 5.17 2.13 1.72
CA VAL A 16 4.56 1.40 0.60
C VAL A 16 5.39 0.17 0.24
N VAL A 17 6.72 0.32 0.10
CA VAL A 17 7.62 -0.81 -0.20
C VAL A 17 7.49 -1.91 0.85
N TYR A 18 7.44 -1.56 2.14
CA TYR A 18 7.31 -2.55 3.20
C TYR A 18 5.95 -3.27 3.16
N ARG A 19 4.86 -2.56 2.88
CA ARG A 19 3.52 -3.13 2.70
C ARG A 19 3.49 -4.10 1.50
N LEU A 20 4.10 -3.71 0.38
CA LEU A 20 4.19 -4.55 -0.83
C LEU A 20 5.03 -5.81 -0.59
N ARG A 21 6.17 -5.72 0.10
CA ARG A 21 6.99 -6.89 0.48
C ARG A 21 6.17 -7.90 1.30
N ARG A 22 5.46 -7.43 2.33
CA ARG A 22 4.58 -8.29 3.14
C ARG A 22 3.45 -8.90 2.33
N GLY A 23 2.85 -8.14 1.41
CA GLY A 23 1.81 -8.63 0.49
C GLY A 23 2.33 -9.71 -0.46
N ARG A 24 3.50 -9.46 -1.07
CA ARG A 24 4.19 -10.43 -1.93
C ARG A 24 4.49 -11.73 -1.17
N ASP A 25 5.03 -11.64 0.03
CA ASP A 25 5.39 -12.81 0.84
C ASP A 25 4.14 -13.60 1.22
N ARG A 26 3.02 -12.94 1.51
CA ARG A 26 1.72 -13.60 1.74
C ARG A 26 1.27 -14.35 0.50
N LEU A 27 1.29 -13.71 -0.67
CA LEU A 27 0.91 -14.34 -1.94
C LEU A 27 1.82 -15.53 -2.27
N ALA A 28 3.14 -15.39 -2.09
CA ALA A 28 4.11 -16.44 -2.34
C ALA A 28 3.97 -17.67 -1.42
N ASN A 29 3.35 -17.50 -0.25
CA ASN A 29 3.10 -18.57 0.70
C ASN A 29 1.80 -19.33 0.45
N VAL A 30 0.95 -18.89 -0.46
CA VAL A 30 -0.25 -19.64 -0.84
C VAL A 30 0.16 -20.91 -1.58
N ARG A 31 -0.34 -22.04 -1.11
CA ARG A 31 -0.08 -23.35 -1.71
C ARG A 31 -1.29 -23.75 -2.53
N LEU A 32 -1.13 -23.79 -3.85
CA LEU A 32 -2.20 -24.23 -4.74
C LEU A 32 -2.37 -25.75 -4.60
N LEU A 33 -3.62 -26.16 -4.42
CA LEU A 33 -3.98 -27.57 -4.21
C LEU A 33 -4.39 -28.23 -5.52
N GLY A 34 -4.24 -29.55 -5.57
CA GLY A 34 -4.65 -30.38 -6.69
C GLY A 34 -5.20 -31.71 -6.26
N LYS A 35 -5.96 -32.35 -7.13
CA LYS A 35 -6.54 -33.67 -6.90
C LYS A 35 -6.48 -34.56 -8.16
N ILE A 36 -6.43 -35.86 -7.92
CA ILE A 36 -6.72 -36.90 -8.91
C ILE A 36 -7.31 -38.12 -8.17
N ASN A 37 -8.56 -38.06 -7.73
CA ASN A 37 -9.21 -39.04 -6.88
C ASN A 37 -10.62 -39.41 -7.33
N GLY A 38 -10.94 -39.16 -8.61
CA GLY A 38 -12.18 -39.58 -9.24
C GLY A 38 -13.35 -38.63 -9.03
N ALA A 39 -14.53 -39.07 -9.47
CA ALA A 39 -15.73 -38.26 -9.64
C ALA A 39 -16.32 -37.68 -8.34
N VAL A 40 -16.01 -38.28 -7.20
CA VAL A 40 -16.50 -37.84 -5.88
C VAL A 40 -15.39 -37.84 -4.82
N GLY A 41 -14.13 -37.90 -5.25
CA GLY A 41 -12.99 -37.87 -4.35
C GLY A 41 -12.67 -39.20 -3.65
N ASN A 42 -13.24 -40.33 -4.06
CA ASN A 42 -13.16 -41.61 -3.35
C ASN A 42 -12.47 -42.72 -4.15
N TYR A 43 -11.89 -42.43 -5.33
CA TYR A 43 -11.23 -43.42 -6.20
C TYR A 43 -12.13 -44.60 -6.66
N ASN A 44 -13.46 -44.45 -6.69
CA ASN A 44 -14.39 -45.56 -6.96
C ASN A 44 -14.03 -46.35 -8.21
N ALA A 45 -13.88 -45.72 -9.35
CA ALA A 45 -13.53 -46.40 -10.60
C ALA A 45 -12.09 -46.94 -10.61
N HIS A 46 -11.19 -46.30 -9.91
CA HIS A 46 -9.79 -46.72 -9.77
C HIS A 46 -9.71 -48.05 -9.02
N PHE A 47 -10.35 -48.16 -7.86
CA PHE A 47 -10.39 -49.40 -7.09
C PHE A 47 -11.19 -50.49 -7.81
N ALA A 48 -12.23 -50.16 -8.57
CA ALA A 48 -12.91 -51.16 -9.39
C ALA A 48 -12.02 -51.76 -10.48
N ALA A 49 -11.15 -50.95 -11.08
CA ALA A 49 -10.21 -51.43 -12.12
C ALA A 49 -8.96 -52.10 -11.53
N TYR A 50 -8.38 -51.51 -10.50
CA TYR A 50 -7.12 -51.96 -9.87
C TYR A 50 -7.21 -51.91 -8.34
N PRO A 51 -7.83 -52.95 -7.70
CA PRO A 51 -8.16 -52.94 -6.28
C PRO A 51 -6.95 -52.99 -5.32
N HIS A 52 -5.78 -53.39 -5.83
CA HIS A 52 -4.56 -53.56 -5.03
C HIS A 52 -3.59 -52.36 -5.13
N VAL A 53 -3.92 -51.34 -5.92
CA VAL A 53 -3.07 -50.13 -6.05
C VAL A 53 -3.32 -49.19 -4.90
N ASP A 54 -2.26 -48.65 -4.32
CA ASP A 54 -2.33 -47.54 -3.37
C ASP A 54 -2.58 -46.22 -4.14
N TRP A 55 -3.85 -45.95 -4.39
CA TRP A 55 -4.27 -44.81 -5.17
C TRP A 55 -4.02 -43.47 -4.49
N GLU A 56 -4.02 -43.40 -3.16
CA GLU A 56 -3.72 -42.18 -2.45
C GLU A 56 -2.25 -41.80 -2.62
N THR A 57 -1.34 -42.72 -2.43
CA THR A 57 0.09 -42.49 -2.65
C THR A 57 0.38 -42.14 -4.12
N PHE A 58 -0.25 -42.82 -5.06
CA PHE A 58 -0.14 -42.49 -6.49
C PHE A 58 -0.60 -41.06 -6.77
N ALA A 59 -1.80 -40.68 -6.31
CA ALA A 59 -2.37 -39.38 -6.53
C ALA A 59 -1.51 -38.26 -5.90
N ARG A 60 -1.00 -38.48 -4.70
CA ARG A 60 -0.07 -37.56 -4.01
C ARG A 60 1.17 -37.29 -4.85
N HIS A 61 1.84 -38.34 -5.30
CA HIS A 61 3.04 -38.19 -6.12
C HIS A 61 2.75 -37.49 -7.46
N PHE A 62 1.65 -37.85 -8.10
CA PHE A 62 1.26 -37.23 -9.36
C PHE A 62 0.98 -35.71 -9.21
N VAL A 63 0.21 -35.31 -8.20
CA VAL A 63 -0.11 -33.90 -7.95
C VAL A 63 1.15 -33.10 -7.59
N GLN A 64 2.01 -33.69 -6.74
CA GLN A 64 3.27 -33.06 -6.36
C GLN A 64 4.24 -32.91 -7.55
N HIS A 65 4.26 -33.89 -8.47
CA HIS A 65 5.05 -33.81 -9.71
C HIS A 65 4.63 -32.61 -10.59
N LEU A 66 3.38 -32.18 -10.50
CA LEU A 66 2.86 -30.99 -11.20
C LEU A 66 3.17 -29.68 -10.44
N GLY A 67 3.86 -29.73 -9.31
CA GLY A 67 4.18 -28.54 -8.50
C GLY A 67 3.03 -28.05 -7.61
N LEU A 68 1.99 -28.87 -7.41
CA LEU A 68 0.85 -28.58 -6.56
C LEU A 68 0.91 -29.36 -5.24
N GLU A 69 0.21 -28.92 -4.21
CA GLU A 69 0.01 -29.72 -3.02
C GLU A 69 -1.20 -30.64 -3.17
N PHE A 70 -1.07 -31.87 -2.69
CA PHE A 70 -2.12 -32.86 -2.78
C PHE A 70 -3.23 -32.61 -1.76
N ASN A 71 -4.49 -32.47 -2.24
CA ASN A 71 -5.66 -32.41 -1.39
C ASN A 71 -6.33 -33.80 -1.28
N PRO A 72 -6.25 -34.50 -0.13
CA PRO A 72 -6.86 -35.84 0.02
C PRO A 72 -8.39 -35.80 0.17
N TYR A 73 -8.96 -34.69 0.62
CA TYR A 73 -10.40 -34.54 0.89
C TYR A 73 -11.04 -33.58 -0.10
N THR A 74 -11.60 -34.14 -1.17
CA THR A 74 -12.22 -33.36 -2.24
C THR A 74 -13.59 -33.90 -2.60
N ILE A 75 -14.29 -33.16 -3.43
CA ILE A 75 -15.50 -33.58 -4.12
C ILE A 75 -15.19 -33.91 -5.58
N GLN A 76 -16.12 -33.68 -6.51
CA GLN A 76 -15.80 -33.83 -7.95
C GLN A 76 -14.68 -32.88 -8.37
N ILE A 77 -14.57 -31.72 -7.73
CA ILE A 77 -13.54 -30.71 -7.93
C ILE A 77 -12.62 -30.61 -6.72
N GLU A 78 -11.48 -29.97 -6.88
CA GLU A 78 -10.77 -29.33 -5.80
C GLU A 78 -11.58 -28.10 -5.38
N PRO A 79 -11.89 -27.88 -4.08
CA PRO A 79 -12.87 -26.89 -3.63
C PRO A 79 -12.53 -25.40 -3.87
N HIS A 80 -11.37 -25.11 -4.40
CA HIS A 80 -10.89 -23.77 -4.76
C HIS A 80 -10.53 -22.83 -3.60
N ASP A 81 -10.49 -23.31 -2.37
CA ASP A 81 -10.14 -22.47 -1.22
C ASP A 81 -8.76 -21.82 -1.37
N ALA A 82 -7.76 -22.57 -1.83
CA ALA A 82 -6.42 -22.05 -2.07
C ALA A 82 -6.38 -21.01 -3.21
N LEU A 83 -7.24 -21.13 -4.23
CA LEU A 83 -7.39 -20.11 -5.27
C LEU A 83 -8.00 -18.83 -4.68
N ALA A 84 -9.01 -18.98 -3.82
CA ALA A 84 -9.62 -17.83 -3.13
C ALA A 84 -8.58 -17.08 -2.28
N GLU A 85 -7.77 -17.80 -1.49
CA GLU A 85 -6.65 -17.21 -0.73
C GLU A 85 -5.67 -16.45 -1.64
N ALA A 86 -5.32 -17.01 -2.80
CA ALA A 86 -4.43 -16.35 -3.76
C ALA A 86 -5.05 -15.05 -4.30
N PHE A 87 -6.33 -15.08 -4.65
CA PHE A 87 -7.04 -13.91 -5.17
C PHE A 87 -7.19 -12.81 -4.12
N ASP A 88 -7.48 -13.17 -2.88
CA ASP A 88 -7.54 -12.22 -1.77
C ASP A 88 -6.17 -11.60 -1.47
N ALA A 89 -5.12 -12.40 -1.47
CA ALA A 89 -3.76 -11.93 -1.28
C ALA A 89 -3.36 -10.94 -2.39
N LEU A 90 -3.67 -11.26 -3.66
CA LEU A 90 -3.39 -10.40 -4.79
C LEU A 90 -4.21 -9.11 -4.76
N ALA A 91 -5.51 -9.20 -4.46
CA ALA A 91 -6.38 -8.03 -4.31
C ALA A 91 -5.88 -7.09 -3.20
N HIS A 92 -5.29 -7.65 -2.14
CA HIS A 92 -4.68 -6.83 -1.09
C HIS A 92 -3.41 -6.11 -1.57
N VAL A 93 -2.54 -6.76 -2.33
CA VAL A 93 -1.38 -6.11 -2.97
C VAL A 93 -1.82 -4.98 -3.89
N ASN A 94 -2.82 -5.24 -4.73
CA ASN A 94 -3.42 -4.25 -5.63
C ASN A 94 -3.96 -3.03 -4.85
N THR A 95 -4.58 -3.24 -3.69
CA THR A 95 -5.09 -2.17 -2.85
C THR A 95 -3.97 -1.27 -2.32
N VAL A 96 -2.80 -1.82 -2.01
CA VAL A 96 -1.62 -1.02 -1.59
C VAL A 96 -1.11 -0.15 -2.74
N LEU A 97 -1.09 -0.68 -3.97
CA LEU A 97 -0.68 0.11 -5.15
C LEU A 97 -1.70 1.19 -5.51
N LEU A 98 -3.00 0.89 -5.38
CA LEU A 98 -4.06 1.86 -5.60
C LEU A 98 -3.94 3.06 -4.63
N ASP A 99 -3.60 2.79 -3.37
CA ASP A 99 -3.29 3.80 -2.37
C ASP A 99 -2.09 4.67 -2.79
N LEU A 100 -1.01 4.03 -3.27
CA LEU A 100 0.16 4.73 -3.82
C LEU A 100 -0.19 5.60 -5.03
N ASP A 101 -0.95 5.07 -6.00
CA ASP A 101 -1.33 5.81 -7.21
C ASP A 101 -2.06 7.12 -6.86
N ARG A 102 -2.95 7.07 -5.86
CA ARG A 102 -3.68 8.24 -5.36
C ARG A 102 -2.78 9.22 -4.63
N ASP A 103 -1.87 8.74 -3.79
CA ASP A 103 -0.93 9.59 -3.08
C ASP A 103 0.02 10.31 -4.06
N ILE A 104 0.57 9.59 -5.04
CA ILE A 104 1.42 10.18 -6.08
C ILE A 104 0.66 11.21 -6.90
N TRP A 105 -0.60 10.94 -7.26
CA TRP A 105 -1.46 11.92 -7.93
C TRP A 105 -1.60 13.20 -7.08
N GLY A 106 -1.83 13.04 -5.77
CA GLY A 106 -1.89 14.15 -4.82
C GLY A 106 -0.57 14.92 -4.74
N TYR A 107 0.56 14.23 -4.61
CA TYR A 107 1.89 14.85 -4.55
C TYR A 107 2.26 15.60 -5.83
N ILE A 108 1.84 15.12 -7.00
CA ILE A 108 1.99 15.86 -8.27
C ILE A 108 1.15 17.15 -8.23
N SER A 109 -0.09 17.09 -7.74
CA SER A 109 -0.96 18.25 -7.66
C SER A 109 -0.43 19.34 -6.71
N LEU A 110 0.30 18.95 -5.65
CA LEU A 110 0.98 19.84 -4.71
C LEU A 110 2.33 20.36 -5.23
N GLY A 111 2.81 19.81 -6.35
CA GLY A 111 4.11 20.14 -6.91
C GLY A 111 5.31 19.48 -6.22
N TYR A 112 5.09 18.49 -5.36
CA TYR A 112 6.16 17.72 -4.71
C TYR A 112 6.86 16.77 -5.66
N PHE A 113 6.13 16.32 -6.71
CA PHE A 113 6.69 15.63 -7.86
C PHE A 113 6.42 16.40 -9.15
N ARG A 114 7.36 16.34 -10.05
CA ARG A 114 7.23 16.74 -11.46
C ARG A 114 7.31 15.52 -12.34
N GLN A 115 6.60 15.53 -13.48
CA GLN A 115 6.67 14.49 -14.48
C GLN A 115 7.60 14.88 -15.61
N LYS A 116 8.57 14.02 -15.95
CA LYS A 116 9.41 14.17 -17.14
C LYS A 116 8.53 14.01 -18.37
N LEU A 117 8.59 14.98 -19.26
CA LEU A 117 7.95 14.89 -20.56
C LEU A 117 8.78 13.97 -21.47
N LYS A 118 8.15 12.97 -22.07
CA LYS A 118 8.73 12.23 -23.18
C LYS A 118 8.41 12.91 -24.49
N ALA A 119 9.40 12.98 -25.39
CA ALA A 119 9.18 13.50 -26.75
C ALA A 119 8.04 12.75 -27.42
N GLY A 120 7.01 13.47 -27.89
CA GLY A 120 5.82 12.91 -28.54
C GLY A 120 4.62 12.65 -27.61
N GLU A 121 4.75 12.81 -26.30
CA GLU A 121 3.59 12.81 -25.40
C GLU A 121 2.89 14.17 -25.46
N VAL A 122 1.63 14.17 -25.91
CA VAL A 122 0.79 15.36 -25.93
C VAL A 122 0.07 15.44 -24.60
N GLY A 123 0.26 16.54 -23.87
CA GLY A 123 -0.48 16.82 -22.65
C GLY A 123 -1.99 16.95 -22.91
N SER A 124 -2.64 17.98 -22.45
CA SER A 124 -4.03 18.29 -22.83
C SER A 124 -4.07 18.88 -24.23
N SER A 125 -5.04 18.45 -25.07
CA SER A 125 -5.32 19.07 -26.38
C SER A 125 -5.76 20.53 -26.26
N THR A 126 -6.25 20.95 -25.09
CA THR A 126 -6.82 22.29 -24.84
C THR A 126 -5.89 23.16 -23.99
N MET A 127 -5.08 22.56 -23.11
CA MET A 127 -4.18 23.27 -22.20
C MET A 127 -2.75 22.70 -22.33
N PRO A 128 -1.88 23.29 -23.16
CA PRO A 128 -0.56 22.71 -23.44
C PRO A 128 0.37 22.57 -22.23
N HIS A 129 0.15 23.36 -21.17
CA HIS A 129 0.90 23.30 -19.91
C HIS A 129 0.44 22.19 -18.97
N LYS A 130 -0.72 21.54 -19.24
CA LYS A 130 -1.31 20.53 -18.37
C LYS A 130 -0.76 19.15 -18.70
N VAL A 131 0.03 18.59 -17.79
CA VAL A 131 0.54 17.23 -17.87
C VAL A 131 -0.21 16.37 -16.86
N ASN A 132 -1.11 15.51 -17.34
CA ASN A 132 -1.86 14.60 -16.48
C ASN A 132 -0.99 13.42 -16.02
N PRO A 133 -1.15 12.93 -14.78
CA PRO A 133 -0.48 11.72 -14.31
C PRO A 133 -1.17 10.45 -14.83
N ILE A 134 -1.32 10.35 -16.15
CA ILE A 134 -2.13 9.34 -16.84
C ILE A 134 -1.71 7.91 -16.55
N ASP A 135 -0.41 7.68 -16.29
CA ASP A 135 0.08 6.34 -15.96
C ASP A 135 -0.46 5.86 -14.62
N PHE A 136 -0.57 6.75 -13.61
CA PHE A 136 -1.14 6.42 -12.30
C PHE A 136 -2.67 6.30 -12.35
N GLU A 137 -3.35 7.16 -13.12
CA GLU A 137 -4.80 7.08 -13.35
C GLU A 137 -5.17 5.76 -14.07
N ASN A 138 -4.39 5.36 -15.07
CA ASN A 138 -4.57 4.08 -15.77
C ASN A 138 -4.29 2.88 -14.85
N SER A 139 -3.26 2.97 -13.99
CA SER A 139 -2.99 1.97 -12.95
C SER A 139 -4.17 1.84 -11.99
N GLU A 140 -4.63 2.94 -11.41
CA GLU A 140 -5.77 2.97 -10.48
C GLU A 140 -7.03 2.34 -11.11
N GLY A 141 -7.37 2.71 -12.34
CA GLY A 141 -8.54 2.18 -13.05
C GLY A 141 -8.46 0.66 -13.26
N ASN A 142 -7.30 0.16 -13.71
CA ASN A 142 -7.08 -1.27 -13.91
C ASN A 142 -7.06 -2.05 -12.57
N LEU A 143 -6.47 -1.51 -11.51
CA LEU A 143 -6.49 -2.13 -10.17
C LEU A 143 -7.91 -2.24 -9.62
N GLY A 144 -8.76 -1.23 -9.87
CA GLY A 144 -10.17 -1.27 -9.49
C GLY A 144 -10.93 -2.41 -10.15
N LEU A 145 -10.77 -2.56 -11.48
CA LEU A 145 -11.37 -3.67 -12.24
C LEU A 145 -10.83 -5.03 -11.80
N ALA A 146 -9.51 -5.15 -11.66
CA ALA A 146 -8.87 -6.37 -11.17
C ALA A 146 -9.44 -6.79 -9.82
N ASN A 147 -9.49 -5.87 -8.86
CA ASN A 147 -9.98 -6.16 -7.50
C ASN A 147 -11.45 -6.56 -7.48
N ALA A 148 -12.29 -5.97 -8.32
CA ALA A 148 -13.70 -6.37 -8.43
C ALA A 148 -13.84 -7.83 -8.87
N LEU A 149 -13.05 -8.24 -9.88
CA LEU A 149 -13.02 -9.61 -10.36
C LEU A 149 -12.39 -10.58 -9.36
N LEU A 150 -11.24 -10.25 -8.77
CA LEU A 150 -10.53 -11.08 -7.80
C LEU A 150 -11.39 -11.37 -6.58
N ARG A 151 -12.10 -10.36 -6.04
CA ARG A 151 -13.00 -10.53 -4.91
C ARG A 151 -14.20 -11.40 -5.25
N HIS A 152 -14.79 -11.20 -6.45
CA HIS A 152 -15.87 -12.08 -6.90
C HIS A 152 -15.40 -13.54 -7.07
N LEU A 153 -14.20 -13.76 -7.61
CA LEU A 153 -13.60 -15.08 -7.75
C LEU A 153 -13.34 -15.73 -6.39
N SER A 154 -12.81 -14.97 -5.43
CA SER A 154 -12.56 -15.44 -4.06
C SER A 154 -13.86 -15.84 -3.35
N ASP A 155 -14.90 -15.02 -3.43
CA ASP A 155 -16.18 -15.27 -2.78
C ASP A 155 -16.96 -16.43 -3.44
N LYS A 156 -16.86 -16.55 -4.76
CA LYS A 156 -17.71 -17.48 -5.54
C LYS A 156 -17.13 -18.89 -5.64
N LEU A 157 -15.83 -19.02 -5.87
CA LEU A 157 -15.25 -20.32 -6.26
C LEU A 157 -15.34 -21.38 -5.16
N PRO A 158 -15.17 -21.08 -3.86
CA PRO A 158 -15.36 -22.08 -2.79
C PRO A 158 -16.82 -22.54 -2.61
N VAL A 159 -17.78 -21.79 -3.17
CA VAL A 159 -19.19 -22.11 -3.04
C VAL A 159 -19.65 -22.95 -4.23
N SER A 160 -19.83 -24.25 -4.00
CA SER A 160 -20.36 -25.20 -4.99
C SER A 160 -21.45 -26.06 -4.36
N ARG A 161 -22.47 -26.39 -5.16
CA ARG A 161 -23.58 -27.24 -4.69
C ARG A 161 -23.14 -28.71 -4.68
N TRP A 162 -23.22 -29.33 -3.51
CA TRP A 162 -22.94 -30.75 -3.28
C TRP A 162 -21.58 -31.17 -3.84
N GLN A 163 -21.54 -32.07 -4.84
CA GLN A 163 -20.32 -32.54 -5.46
C GLN A 163 -19.70 -31.56 -6.46
N ARG A 164 -20.54 -30.81 -7.13
CA ARG A 164 -20.19 -29.71 -8.02
C ARG A 164 -21.42 -29.05 -8.62
N ASP A 165 -21.41 -27.72 -8.75
CA ASP A 165 -22.23 -27.03 -9.75
C ASP A 165 -21.36 -26.48 -10.89
N LEU A 166 -21.97 -26.21 -12.05
CA LEU A 166 -21.23 -25.74 -13.21
C LEU A 166 -21.04 -24.23 -13.29
N THR A 167 -21.43 -23.48 -12.26
CA THR A 167 -21.24 -22.02 -12.20
C THR A 167 -19.78 -21.65 -12.09
N ASP A 168 -18.94 -22.51 -11.49
CA ASP A 168 -17.49 -22.37 -11.43
C ASP A 168 -16.87 -22.25 -12.81
N SER A 169 -17.31 -23.07 -13.76
CA SER A 169 -16.82 -23.09 -15.14
C SER A 169 -16.97 -21.73 -15.85
N THR A 170 -18.06 -21.00 -15.59
CA THR A 170 -18.26 -19.66 -16.13
C THR A 170 -17.32 -18.65 -15.49
N VAL A 171 -17.17 -18.73 -14.18
CA VAL A 171 -16.41 -17.76 -13.39
C VAL A 171 -14.89 -17.91 -13.59
N LEU A 172 -14.38 -19.16 -13.62
CA LEU A 172 -12.97 -19.48 -13.83
C LEU A 172 -12.38 -18.90 -15.13
N ARG A 173 -13.22 -18.77 -16.19
CA ARG A 173 -12.79 -18.15 -17.46
C ARG A 173 -12.34 -16.70 -17.33
N ASN A 174 -12.70 -16.03 -16.24
CA ASN A 174 -12.36 -14.63 -15.98
C ASN A 174 -11.09 -14.45 -15.12
N MET A 175 -10.44 -15.53 -14.67
CA MET A 175 -9.18 -15.43 -13.91
C MET A 175 -8.11 -14.67 -14.71
N GLY A 176 -7.91 -15.03 -15.98
CA GLY A 176 -6.95 -14.35 -16.85
C GLY A 176 -7.25 -12.87 -17.06
N VAL A 177 -8.53 -12.48 -17.06
CA VAL A 177 -8.93 -11.07 -17.16
C VAL A 177 -8.51 -10.29 -15.92
N ALA A 178 -8.77 -10.83 -14.72
CA ALA A 178 -8.35 -10.21 -13.46
C ALA A 178 -6.83 -10.05 -13.35
N LEU A 179 -6.09 -11.11 -13.71
CA LEU A 179 -4.62 -11.08 -13.73
C LEU A 179 -4.08 -10.12 -14.80
N GLY A 180 -4.71 -10.08 -15.98
CA GLY A 180 -4.34 -9.17 -17.06
C GLY A 180 -4.48 -7.70 -16.66
N HIS A 181 -5.60 -7.31 -16.05
CA HIS A 181 -5.77 -5.96 -15.49
C HIS A 181 -4.73 -5.64 -14.41
N THR A 182 -4.41 -6.60 -13.53
CA THR A 182 -3.36 -6.44 -12.51
C THR A 182 -2.00 -6.15 -13.15
N LEU A 183 -1.60 -6.92 -14.16
CA LEU A 183 -0.31 -6.74 -14.85
C LEU A 183 -0.24 -5.40 -15.60
N LEU A 184 -1.31 -5.03 -16.31
CA LEU A 184 -1.40 -3.73 -16.99
C LEU A 184 -1.27 -2.57 -16.00
N ALA A 185 -1.89 -2.69 -14.83
CA ALA A 185 -1.77 -1.68 -13.78
C ALA A 185 -0.33 -1.56 -13.26
N TYR A 186 0.33 -2.68 -12.99
CA TYR A 186 1.71 -2.69 -12.51
C TYR A 186 2.67 -2.06 -13.54
N ASP A 187 2.53 -2.41 -14.81
CA ASP A 187 3.32 -1.81 -15.88
C ASP A 187 3.08 -0.31 -15.99
N SER A 188 1.82 0.12 -15.84
CA SER A 188 1.46 1.53 -15.90
C SER A 188 2.04 2.30 -14.71
N CYS A 189 1.89 1.78 -13.48
CA CYS A 189 2.49 2.37 -12.28
C CYS A 189 4.02 2.50 -12.41
N LEU A 190 4.71 1.46 -12.88
CA LEU A 190 6.16 1.49 -13.10
C LEU A 190 6.56 2.53 -14.15
N LYS A 191 5.80 2.69 -15.24
CA LYS A 191 6.02 3.75 -16.22
C LYS A 191 5.88 5.13 -15.59
N GLY A 192 4.82 5.33 -14.79
CA GLY A 192 4.61 6.57 -14.04
C GLY A 192 5.76 6.90 -13.10
N LEU A 193 6.18 5.93 -12.26
CA LEU A 193 7.29 6.08 -11.33
C LEU A 193 8.61 6.48 -12.03
N ASN A 194 8.90 5.92 -13.19
CA ASN A 194 10.09 6.24 -13.98
C ASN A 194 10.09 7.67 -14.58
N LYS A 195 8.94 8.33 -14.60
CA LYS A 195 8.82 9.72 -15.07
C LYS A 195 8.88 10.73 -13.93
N LEU A 196 8.83 10.29 -12.65
CA LEU A 196 8.79 11.20 -11.52
C LEU A 196 10.16 11.81 -11.21
N GLU A 197 10.15 13.09 -10.91
CA GLU A 197 11.23 13.82 -10.26
C GLU A 197 10.69 14.52 -9.02
N ALA A 198 11.34 14.29 -7.86
CA ALA A 198 11.00 15.00 -6.64
C ALA A 198 11.44 16.47 -6.75
N ASP A 199 10.64 17.37 -6.19
CA ASP A 199 10.96 18.80 -6.04
C ASP A 199 11.28 19.14 -4.57
N PRO A 200 12.54 19.01 -4.14
CA PRO A 200 12.90 19.30 -2.76
C PRO A 200 12.70 20.76 -2.35
N GLN A 201 12.80 21.68 -3.33
CA GLN A 201 12.60 23.10 -3.06
C GLN A 201 11.14 23.36 -2.71
N ARG A 202 10.19 22.84 -3.49
CA ARG A 202 8.76 22.99 -3.22
C ARG A 202 8.36 22.41 -1.86
N MET A 203 8.89 21.23 -1.51
CA MET A 203 8.67 20.61 -0.20
C MET A 203 9.23 21.46 0.94
N ARG A 204 10.38 22.10 0.73
CA ARG A 204 11.00 22.99 1.72
C ARG A 204 10.18 24.25 1.93
N GLU A 205 9.71 24.89 0.85
CA GLU A 205 8.86 26.08 0.90
C GLU A 205 7.60 25.81 1.72
N ASP A 206 6.89 24.70 1.44
CA ASP A 206 5.70 24.32 2.20
C ASP A 206 5.99 24.03 3.69
N LEU A 207 7.16 23.51 4.03
CA LEU A 207 7.55 23.33 5.43
C LEU A 207 7.86 24.65 6.10
N ASP A 208 8.55 25.57 5.42
CA ASP A 208 8.91 26.88 5.97
C ASP A 208 7.71 27.78 6.20
N ASP A 209 6.60 27.56 5.49
CA ASP A 209 5.33 28.27 5.71
C ASP A 209 4.52 27.73 6.90
N ASN A 210 4.91 26.60 7.52
CA ASN A 210 4.10 25.88 8.51
C ASN A 210 4.84 25.64 9.84
N TRP A 211 5.27 26.72 10.49
CA TRP A 211 5.99 26.67 11.78
C TRP A 211 5.13 26.15 12.95
N GLU A 212 3.81 26.15 12.83
CA GLU A 212 2.88 25.59 13.82
C GLU A 212 3.06 24.09 14.08
N VAL A 213 3.65 23.34 13.14
CA VAL A 213 3.95 21.90 13.33
C VAL A 213 4.92 21.66 14.48
N LEU A 214 5.70 22.67 14.88
CA LEU A 214 6.61 22.61 16.01
C LEU A 214 5.94 22.79 17.37
N ALA A 215 4.65 23.10 17.41
CA ALA A 215 3.90 23.14 18.66
C ALA A 215 3.91 21.77 19.38
N GLU A 216 3.90 20.67 18.63
CA GLU A 216 3.94 19.31 19.17
C GLU A 216 5.21 19.02 20.00
N PRO A 217 6.44 19.17 19.46
CA PRO A 217 7.66 18.91 20.23
C PRO A 217 7.83 19.88 21.38
N ILE A 218 7.45 21.16 21.24
CA ILE A 218 7.52 22.13 22.32
C ILE A 218 6.60 21.72 23.47
N GLN A 219 5.35 21.39 23.19
CA GLN A 219 4.40 20.91 24.20
C GLN A 219 4.91 19.63 24.90
N THR A 220 5.51 18.72 24.15
CA THR A 220 6.05 17.46 24.69
C THR A 220 7.20 17.72 25.65
N VAL A 221 8.10 18.65 25.33
CA VAL A 221 9.19 19.07 26.23
C VAL A 221 8.64 19.80 27.45
N MET A 222 7.67 20.73 27.29
CA MET A 222 7.02 21.40 28.41
C MET A 222 6.41 20.39 29.39
N ARG A 223 5.72 19.38 28.90
CA ARG A 223 5.15 18.30 29.74
C ARG A 223 6.21 17.46 30.44
N ARG A 224 7.32 17.15 29.79
CA ARG A 224 8.46 16.45 30.37
C ARG A 224 9.00 17.17 31.60
N TYR A 225 9.01 18.51 31.58
CA TYR A 225 9.50 19.35 32.68
C TYR A 225 8.40 19.84 33.64
N GLY A 226 7.18 19.29 33.51
CA GLY A 226 6.06 19.57 34.43
C GLY A 226 5.49 20.99 34.32
N VAL A 227 5.67 21.65 33.15
CA VAL A 227 5.10 22.98 32.93
C VAL A 227 3.57 22.84 32.84
N SER A 228 2.87 23.53 33.76
CA SER A 228 1.41 23.51 33.81
C SER A 228 0.79 24.26 32.62
N GLY A 229 -0.37 23.79 32.12
CA GLY A 229 -1.10 24.46 31.04
C GLY A 229 -0.33 24.53 29.73
N ALA A 230 0.55 23.56 29.44
CA ALA A 230 1.36 23.55 28.21
C ALA A 230 0.54 23.66 26.93
N TYR A 231 -0.60 22.97 26.88
CA TYR A 231 -1.50 23.02 25.73
C TYR A 231 -2.18 24.39 25.60
N GLU A 232 -2.67 24.93 26.71
CA GLU A 232 -3.37 26.21 26.75
C GLU A 232 -2.46 27.36 26.32
N GLN A 233 -1.20 27.36 26.81
CA GLN A 233 -0.20 28.37 26.44
C GLN A 233 0.10 28.35 24.92
N LEU A 234 0.28 27.16 24.33
CA LEU A 234 0.50 27.03 22.89
C LEU A 234 -0.76 27.36 22.07
N LYS A 235 -1.95 26.99 22.58
CA LYS A 235 -3.21 27.33 21.95
C LYS A 235 -3.46 28.84 21.88
N GLU A 236 -3.05 29.58 22.89
CA GLU A 236 -3.12 31.05 22.87
C GLU A 236 -2.18 31.62 21.80
N LEU A 237 -0.99 31.06 21.65
CA LEU A 237 -0.05 31.43 20.58
C LEU A 237 -0.64 31.20 19.18
N THR A 238 -1.39 30.10 18.99
CA THR A 238 -1.99 29.74 17.67
C THR A 238 -3.25 30.54 17.33
N ARG A 239 -3.93 31.16 18.31
CA ARG A 239 -5.18 31.91 18.10
C ARG A 239 -4.99 33.33 17.55
N GLY A 240 -3.75 33.79 17.39
CA GLY A 240 -3.44 35.08 16.76
C GLY A 240 -3.78 35.08 15.26
N LYS A 241 -4.23 36.25 14.74
CA LYS A 241 -4.68 36.44 13.35
C LYS A 241 -3.59 36.18 12.27
N GLN A 242 -2.33 35.99 12.65
CA GLN A 242 -1.19 35.86 11.72
C GLN A 242 -0.53 34.49 11.67
N GLY A 243 -1.09 33.46 12.35
CA GLY A 243 -0.44 32.14 12.44
C GLY A 243 0.83 32.14 13.34
N ILE A 244 1.46 30.99 13.46
CA ILE A 244 2.76 30.84 14.16
C ILE A 244 3.86 31.10 13.15
N THR A 245 4.68 32.13 13.40
CA THR A 245 5.93 32.38 12.66
C THR A 245 7.13 31.88 13.48
N ARG A 246 8.28 31.78 12.83
CA ARG A 246 9.55 31.48 13.49
C ARG A 246 9.82 32.43 14.66
N GLU A 247 9.64 33.73 14.44
CA GLU A 247 9.90 34.78 15.42
C GLU A 247 9.00 34.65 16.65
N THR A 248 7.70 34.46 16.43
CA THR A 248 6.73 34.31 17.53
C THR A 248 6.99 33.04 18.33
N LEU A 249 7.33 31.93 17.65
CA LEU A 249 7.66 30.66 18.31
C LEU A 249 8.97 30.77 19.12
N HIS A 250 10.01 31.37 18.54
CA HIS A 250 11.29 31.59 19.23
C HIS A 250 11.13 32.52 20.45
N ALA A 251 10.34 33.59 20.34
CA ALA A 251 10.04 34.47 21.47
C ALA A 251 9.33 33.69 22.60
N PHE A 252 8.35 32.84 22.25
CA PHE A 252 7.66 31.97 23.18
C PHE A 252 8.65 31.03 23.92
N ILE A 253 9.53 30.31 23.18
CA ILE A 253 10.48 29.38 23.76
C ILE A 253 11.43 30.09 24.74
N ARG A 254 11.95 31.27 24.38
CA ARG A 254 12.86 32.05 25.25
C ARG A 254 12.19 32.44 26.57
N ASN A 255 10.91 32.75 26.55
CA ASN A 255 10.13 33.17 27.73
C ASN A 255 9.58 32.02 28.55
N LEU A 256 9.74 30.75 28.12
CA LEU A 256 9.29 29.59 28.90
C LEU A 256 10.02 29.53 30.24
N SER A 257 9.25 29.42 31.35
CA SER A 257 9.76 29.13 32.68
C SER A 257 9.75 27.61 32.95
N GLY A 258 10.62 27.15 33.86
CA GLY A 258 10.65 25.76 34.29
C GLY A 258 11.32 24.79 33.31
N ILE A 259 11.92 25.27 32.23
CA ILE A 259 12.70 24.48 31.28
C ILE A 259 14.16 24.92 31.33
N PRO A 260 15.12 23.97 31.42
CA PRO A 260 16.56 24.28 31.38
C PRO A 260 16.97 24.99 30.09
N ASP A 261 17.94 25.92 30.19
CA ASP A 261 18.38 26.69 29.00
C ASP A 261 18.94 25.81 27.90
N ALA A 262 19.63 24.71 28.21
CA ALA A 262 20.09 23.75 27.21
C ALA A 262 18.95 23.12 26.40
N GLU A 263 17.78 22.91 27.01
CA GLU A 263 16.61 22.41 26.31
C GLU A 263 15.93 23.51 25.45
N LYS A 264 15.95 24.75 25.96
CA LYS A 264 15.46 25.90 25.14
C LYS A 264 16.32 26.08 23.91
N GLU A 265 17.64 26.01 24.01
CA GLU A 265 18.55 26.08 22.85
C GLU A 265 18.26 24.94 21.85
N ARG A 266 18.01 23.72 22.35
CA ARG A 266 17.64 22.60 21.50
C ARG A 266 16.31 22.83 20.78
N LEU A 267 15.31 23.39 21.46
CA LEU A 267 14.02 23.75 20.86
C LEU A 267 14.16 24.88 19.84
N LEU A 268 14.99 25.90 20.10
CA LEU A 268 15.26 26.99 19.16
C LEU A 268 15.97 26.53 17.88
N ALA A 269 16.72 25.42 17.95
CA ALA A 269 17.38 24.80 16.80
C ALA A 269 16.42 23.95 15.93
N LEU A 270 15.21 23.66 16.42
CA LEU A 270 14.22 22.94 15.62
C LEU A 270 13.64 23.84 14.52
N THR A 271 13.43 23.22 13.38
CA THR A 271 12.72 23.79 12.24
C THR A 271 11.74 22.74 11.70
N PRO A 272 10.67 23.12 10.98
CA PRO A 272 9.82 22.14 10.32
C PRO A 272 10.61 21.18 9.42
N TRP A 273 11.73 21.65 8.88
CA TRP A 273 12.62 20.88 8.01
C TRP A 273 13.43 19.79 8.73
N ASN A 274 13.87 20.04 9.98
CA ASN A 274 14.69 19.08 10.73
C ASN A 274 13.92 18.28 11.79
N TYR A 275 12.64 18.60 11.99
CA TYR A 275 11.75 17.88 12.91
C TYR A 275 11.17 16.62 12.25
N ILE A 276 12.02 15.73 11.79
CA ILE A 276 11.66 14.52 11.05
C ILE A 276 11.93 13.22 11.84
N GLY A 277 12.34 13.33 13.10
CA GLY A 277 12.65 12.17 13.95
C GLY A 277 13.60 11.18 13.25
N ALA A 278 13.28 9.90 13.28
CA ALA A 278 14.05 8.82 12.66
C ALA A 278 13.68 8.54 11.18
N ALA A 279 12.91 9.41 10.50
CA ALA A 279 12.36 9.11 9.18
C ALA A 279 13.45 8.77 8.14
N ALA A 280 14.54 9.55 8.11
CA ALA A 280 15.63 9.30 7.15
C ALA A 280 16.38 7.99 7.44
N GLU A 281 16.54 7.62 8.71
CA GLU A 281 17.16 6.35 9.11
C GLU A 281 16.26 5.16 8.77
N LEU A 282 14.98 5.26 9.07
CA LEU A 282 14.00 4.22 8.75
C LEU A 282 13.89 3.97 7.25
N ALA A 283 13.94 5.03 6.43
CA ALA A 283 13.93 4.90 4.99
C ALA A 283 15.16 4.15 4.43
N ARG A 284 16.32 4.24 5.07
CA ARG A 284 17.53 3.53 4.64
C ARG A 284 17.56 2.05 5.01
N LYS A 285 16.70 1.63 5.95
CA LYS A 285 16.65 0.23 6.43
C LYS A 285 15.72 -0.66 5.59
N ILE A 286 14.95 -0.08 4.65
CA ILE A 286 14.03 -0.81 3.77
C ILE A 286 14.81 -1.50 2.61
#